data_edc34e8863f9438e53fa1ff415c1bed5
#
_entry.id   edc34e8863f9438e53fa1ff415c1bed5
#
_cell.length_a   1.000
_cell.length_b   1.000
_cell.length_c   1.000
_cell.angle_alpha   90.00
_cell.angle_beta   90.00
_cell.angle_gamma   90.00
#
_symmetry.space_group_name_H-M   'P 1'
#
loop_
_entity.id
_entity.type
_entity.pdbx_description
1 polymer ?
#
loop_
_entity_poly.entity_id
_entity_poly.type
_entity_poly.pdbx_seq_one_letter_code
_entity_poly.pdbx_strand_id
1 'polypeptide(L)'
;MCSSDLGQHIGRTVLLHADVWYTPIHMKKNRPAYMLSVLCRESSIEAMEEIILTQTTTIGIRRYQTERTILERSEIQVETSYGPADVKVCAYKGRKFFYPEYESIRRICTEQSVDFQTAYHHVRMKAEESRQN
;
A
#
# COMPACT_ATOMS: atom_id res chain seq x y z
N MET A 1 -23.18 15.70 -0.05
CA MET A 1 -22.62 14.44 0.47
C MET A 1 -21.31 14.77 1.15
N CYS A 2 -21.19 14.54 2.46
CA CYS A 2 -19.96 14.79 3.20
C CYS A 2 -18.90 13.76 2.81
N SER A 3 -17.63 14.17 2.76
CA SER A 3 -16.47 13.29 2.48
C SER A 3 -16.35 12.11 3.46
N SER A 4 -16.96 12.21 4.64
CA SER A 4 -17.05 11.15 5.65
C SER A 4 -17.94 9.97 5.23
N ASP A 5 -19.02 10.21 4.51
CA ASP A 5 -19.95 9.16 4.10
C ASP A 5 -19.36 8.30 2.97
N LEU A 6 -18.65 8.94 2.05
CA LEU A 6 -17.95 8.24 0.97
C LEU A 6 -16.84 7.33 1.52
N GLY A 7 -16.15 7.74 2.58
CA GLY A 7 -15.14 6.92 3.26
C GLY A 7 -15.72 5.66 3.91
N GLN A 8 -16.92 5.73 4.48
CA GLN A 8 -17.57 4.57 5.09
C GLN A 8 -18.11 3.57 4.04
N HIS A 9 -18.61 4.07 2.91
CA HIS A 9 -19.04 3.22 1.80
C HIS A 9 -17.88 2.61 1.03
N ILE A 10 -16.76 3.31 0.92
CA ILE A 10 -15.50 2.81 0.38
C ILE A 10 -14.91 1.71 1.27
N GLY A 11 -15.19 1.71 2.58
CA GLY A 11 -14.83 0.60 3.48
C GLY A 11 -15.41 -0.75 3.05
N ARG A 12 -16.57 -0.78 2.39
CA ARG A 12 -17.10 -1.97 1.70
C ARG A 12 -16.30 -2.35 0.45
N THR A 13 -15.64 -1.39 -0.16
CA THR A 13 -14.79 -1.56 -1.35
C THR A 13 -13.50 -2.33 -1.03
N VAL A 14 -13.01 -2.28 0.21
CA VAL A 14 -11.88 -3.07 0.68
C VAL A 14 -12.16 -4.58 0.58
N LEU A 15 -13.41 -5.00 0.73
CA LEU A 15 -13.84 -6.40 0.53
C LEU A 15 -13.69 -6.86 -0.93
N LEU A 16 -13.60 -5.94 -1.89
CA LEU A 16 -13.45 -6.23 -3.32
C LEU A 16 -12.00 -6.14 -3.81
N HIS A 17 -11.03 -6.04 -2.89
CA HIS A 17 -9.59 -5.89 -3.22
C HIS A 17 -9.31 -4.74 -4.19
N ALA A 18 -9.92 -3.58 -3.95
CA ALA A 18 -9.75 -2.38 -4.75
C ALA A 18 -8.93 -1.32 -3.99
N ASP A 19 -8.04 -0.63 -4.70
CA ASP A 19 -7.39 0.57 -4.20
C ASP A 19 -8.20 1.79 -4.63
N VAL A 20 -8.46 2.72 -3.70
CA VAL A 20 -9.26 3.91 -3.95
C VAL A 20 -8.52 5.15 -3.46
N TRP A 21 -8.46 6.19 -4.31
CA TRP A 21 -7.86 7.47 -3.93
C TRP A 21 -8.54 8.64 -4.61
N TYR A 22 -8.32 9.83 -4.07
CA TYR A 22 -8.83 11.10 -4.59
C TYR A 22 -7.70 11.98 -5.06
N THR A 23 -7.90 12.63 -6.19
CA THR A 23 -7.02 13.67 -6.69
C THR A 23 -7.77 14.99 -6.75
N PRO A 24 -7.33 16.06 -6.05
CA PRO A 24 -7.88 17.38 -6.20
C PRO A 24 -7.69 17.88 -7.64
N ILE A 25 -8.75 18.40 -8.25
CA ILE A 25 -8.71 18.93 -9.61
C ILE A 25 -9.45 20.28 -9.69
N HIS A 26 -9.18 21.03 -10.72
CA HIS A 26 -9.97 22.20 -11.12
C HIS A 26 -10.71 21.88 -12.40
N MET A 27 -12.02 22.03 -12.37
CA MET A 27 -12.89 21.85 -13.52
C MET A 27 -13.09 23.18 -14.28
N LYS A 28 -13.92 23.16 -15.33
CA LYS A 28 -14.29 24.36 -16.07
C LYS A 28 -14.70 25.49 -15.12
N LYS A 29 -14.32 26.74 -15.48
CA LYS A 29 -14.55 27.93 -14.66
C LYS A 29 -13.88 27.89 -13.29
N ASN A 30 -12.72 27.24 -13.21
CA ASN A 30 -11.89 27.13 -11.99
C ASN A 30 -12.64 26.58 -10.76
N ARG A 31 -13.59 25.68 -10.95
CA ARG A 31 -14.33 25.07 -9.85
C ARG A 31 -13.51 23.94 -9.23
N PRO A 32 -13.25 23.96 -7.93
CA PRO A 32 -12.58 22.87 -7.26
C PRO A 32 -13.46 21.61 -7.28
N ALA A 33 -12.83 20.46 -7.51
CA ALA A 33 -13.47 19.16 -7.50
C ALA A 33 -12.47 18.07 -7.11
N TYR A 34 -12.96 16.84 -6.96
CA TYR A 34 -12.14 15.66 -6.75
C TYR A 34 -12.36 14.64 -7.85
N MET A 35 -11.28 14.13 -8.38
CA MET A 35 -11.32 12.96 -9.24
C MET A 35 -11.19 11.71 -8.36
N LEU A 36 -12.22 10.87 -8.34
CA LEU A 36 -12.19 9.57 -7.71
C LEU A 36 -11.55 8.57 -8.66
N SER A 37 -10.53 7.87 -8.18
CA SER A 37 -9.87 6.80 -8.92
C SER A 37 -10.00 5.48 -8.16
N VAL A 38 -10.32 4.43 -8.87
CA VAL A 38 -10.48 3.08 -8.33
C VAL A 38 -9.68 2.12 -9.18
N LEU A 39 -8.77 1.38 -8.56
CA LEU A 39 -8.05 0.28 -9.19
C LEU A 39 -8.62 -1.04 -8.67
N CYS A 40 -9.22 -1.81 -9.53
CA CYS A 40 -9.85 -3.08 -9.17
C CYS A 40 -9.56 -4.16 -10.20
N ARG A 41 -9.90 -5.40 -9.86
CA ARG A 41 -9.87 -6.52 -10.80
C ARG A 41 -11.02 -6.39 -11.80
N GLU A 42 -10.84 -6.93 -12.99
CA GLU A 42 -11.87 -6.95 -14.04
C GLU A 42 -13.20 -7.55 -13.54
N SER A 43 -13.13 -8.61 -12.76
CA SER A 43 -14.30 -9.25 -12.14
C SER A 43 -15.10 -8.38 -11.17
N SER A 44 -14.50 -7.27 -10.70
CA SER A 44 -15.11 -6.35 -9.72
C SER A 44 -15.61 -5.04 -10.34
N ILE A 45 -15.43 -4.85 -11.66
CA ILE A 45 -15.77 -3.59 -12.33
C ILE A 45 -17.25 -3.26 -12.15
N GLU A 46 -18.14 -4.19 -12.43
CA GLU A 46 -19.59 -3.96 -12.38
C GLU A 46 -20.04 -3.53 -10.98
N ALA A 47 -19.58 -4.23 -9.96
CA ALA A 47 -19.88 -3.88 -8.57
C ALA A 47 -19.32 -2.51 -8.15
N MET A 48 -18.11 -2.16 -8.65
CA MET A 48 -17.54 -0.84 -8.40
C MET A 48 -18.30 0.27 -9.10
N GLU A 49 -18.70 0.08 -10.33
CA GLU A 49 -19.51 1.05 -11.07
C GLU A 49 -20.87 1.28 -10.42
N GLU A 50 -21.53 0.22 -9.97
CA GLU A 50 -22.78 0.33 -9.23
C GLU A 50 -22.61 1.19 -7.98
N ILE A 51 -21.56 0.94 -7.17
CA ILE A 51 -21.27 1.73 -5.97
C ILE A 51 -21.03 3.19 -6.34
N ILE A 52 -20.18 3.47 -7.32
CA ILE A 52 -19.83 4.84 -7.70
C ILE A 52 -21.07 5.59 -8.22
N LEU A 53 -21.82 4.99 -9.12
CA LEU A 53 -22.98 5.64 -9.76
C LEU A 53 -24.16 5.82 -8.81
N THR A 54 -24.30 4.95 -7.81
CA THR A 54 -25.41 5.06 -6.84
C THR A 54 -25.08 5.91 -5.62
N GLN A 55 -23.78 6.01 -5.25
CA GLN A 55 -23.35 6.71 -4.04
C GLN A 55 -22.72 8.10 -4.32
N THR A 56 -22.60 8.50 -5.56
CA THR A 56 -22.05 9.80 -5.95
C THR A 56 -22.98 10.51 -6.94
N THR A 57 -22.68 11.77 -7.21
CA THR A 57 -23.39 12.55 -8.23
C THR A 57 -22.76 12.44 -9.63
N THR A 58 -21.78 11.57 -9.81
CA THR A 58 -21.16 11.37 -11.11
C THR A 58 -22.13 10.69 -12.10
N ILE A 59 -22.08 11.11 -13.34
CA ILE A 59 -22.93 10.59 -14.42
C ILE A 59 -22.13 9.75 -15.43
N GLY A 60 -20.84 9.57 -15.20
CA GLY A 60 -20.00 8.80 -16.10
C GLY A 60 -18.67 8.39 -15.47
N ILE A 61 -18.17 7.26 -15.95
CA ILE A 61 -16.92 6.65 -15.51
C ILE A 61 -16.04 6.42 -16.73
N ARG A 62 -14.75 6.72 -16.62
CA ARG A 62 -13.76 6.33 -17.63
C ARG A 62 -13.00 5.12 -17.13
N ARG A 63 -12.81 4.13 -17.99
CA ARG A 63 -12.09 2.91 -17.68
C ARG A 63 -10.81 2.83 -18.49
N TYR A 64 -9.77 2.35 -17.85
CA TYR A 64 -8.48 2.04 -18.47
C TYR A 64 -8.01 0.70 -17.98
N GLN A 65 -7.54 -0.15 -18.87
CA GLN A 65 -6.81 -1.34 -18.49
C GLN A 65 -5.37 -0.94 -18.19
N THR A 66 -4.85 -1.38 -17.05
CA THR A 66 -3.48 -1.11 -16.63
C THR A 66 -2.73 -2.41 -16.40
N GLU A 67 -1.46 -2.42 -16.76
CA GLU A 67 -0.54 -3.51 -16.46
C GLU A 67 0.28 -3.17 -15.22
N ARG A 68 0.61 -4.19 -14.43
CA ARG A 68 1.41 -4.04 -13.23
C ARG A 68 2.52 -5.08 -13.21
N THR A 69 3.75 -4.63 -13.09
CA THR A 69 4.90 -5.49 -12.76
C THR A 69 5.08 -5.52 -11.25
N ILE A 70 5.11 -6.70 -10.68
CA ILE A 70 5.32 -6.91 -9.25
C ILE A 70 6.59 -7.74 -9.08
N LEU A 71 7.46 -7.33 -8.16
CA LEU A 71 8.61 -8.14 -7.78
C LEU A 71 8.15 -9.40 -7.03
N GLU A 72 8.84 -10.49 -7.22
CA GLU A 72 8.69 -11.66 -6.35
C GLU A 72 8.98 -11.25 -4.91
N ARG A 73 8.11 -11.63 -3.98
CA ARG A 73 8.20 -11.26 -2.56
C ARG A 73 8.14 -12.49 -1.69
N SER A 74 8.95 -12.48 -0.66
CA SER A 74 8.88 -13.40 0.46
C SER A 74 9.08 -12.65 1.76
N GLU A 75 8.72 -13.25 2.87
CA GLU A 75 8.96 -12.72 4.20
C GLU A 75 9.91 -13.66 4.92
N ILE A 76 10.86 -13.07 5.63
CA ILE A 76 11.81 -13.78 6.48
C ILE A 76 11.84 -13.13 7.85
N GLN A 77 12.13 -13.91 8.88
CA GLN A 77 12.46 -13.40 10.19
C GLN A 77 13.96 -13.52 10.42
N VAL A 78 14.58 -12.47 10.91
CA VAL A 78 16.00 -12.44 11.22
C VAL A 78 16.21 -12.18 12.70
N GLU A 79 17.17 -12.89 13.29
CA GLU A 79 17.61 -12.63 14.66
C GLU A 79 18.64 -11.53 14.67
N THR A 80 18.39 -10.52 15.49
CA THR A 80 19.31 -9.40 15.69
C THR A 80 19.70 -9.26 17.16
N SER A 81 20.69 -8.43 17.46
CA SER A 81 21.05 -8.09 18.84
C SER A 81 19.89 -7.36 19.58
N TYR A 82 18.89 -6.90 18.85
CA TYR A 82 17.67 -6.25 19.38
C TYR A 82 16.46 -7.20 19.41
N GLY A 83 16.67 -8.51 19.17
CA GLY A 83 15.64 -9.52 19.07
C GLY A 83 15.20 -9.79 17.63
N PRO A 84 14.16 -10.63 17.43
CA PRO A 84 13.67 -11.02 16.10
C PRO A 84 13.04 -9.84 15.37
N ALA A 85 13.25 -9.78 14.06
CA ALA A 85 12.64 -8.76 13.21
C ALA A 85 12.21 -9.37 11.88
N ASP A 86 11.03 -8.97 11.43
CA ASP A 86 10.47 -9.41 10.16
C ASP A 86 10.99 -8.52 9.03
N VAL A 87 11.37 -9.15 7.93
CA VAL A 87 11.94 -8.48 6.76
C VAL A 87 11.28 -9.00 5.50
N LYS A 88 10.75 -8.08 4.71
CA LYS A 88 10.26 -8.35 3.37
C LYS A 88 11.43 -8.43 2.40
N VAL A 89 11.51 -9.52 1.65
CA VAL A 89 12.52 -9.73 0.62
C VAL A 89 11.86 -9.65 -0.75
N CYS A 90 12.34 -8.75 -1.59
CA CYS A 90 11.91 -8.66 -2.98
C CYS A 90 13.04 -9.14 -3.89
N ALA A 91 12.68 -9.83 -4.98
CA ALA A 91 13.64 -10.33 -5.95
C ALA A 91 13.37 -9.78 -7.35
N TYR A 92 14.43 -9.39 -8.05
CA TYR A 92 14.38 -8.96 -9.44
C TYR A 92 15.69 -9.29 -10.16
N LYS A 93 15.60 -10.07 -11.23
CA LYS A 93 16.76 -10.46 -12.06
C LYS A 93 17.95 -10.98 -11.24
N GLY A 94 17.68 -11.86 -10.26
CA GLY A 94 18.69 -12.46 -9.40
C GLY A 94 19.20 -11.56 -8.26
N ARG A 95 18.80 -10.29 -8.20
CA ARG A 95 19.10 -9.39 -7.08
C ARG A 95 17.99 -9.47 -6.04
N LYS A 96 18.38 -9.41 -4.77
CA LYS A 96 17.43 -9.34 -3.65
C LYS A 96 17.54 -8.00 -2.96
N PHE A 97 16.39 -7.52 -2.50
CA PHE A 97 16.24 -6.27 -1.77
C PHE A 97 15.55 -6.58 -0.45
N PHE A 98 16.07 -6.05 0.63
CA PHE A 98 15.62 -6.32 1.99
C PHE A 98 14.96 -5.08 2.57
N TYR A 99 13.73 -5.22 3.01
CA TYR A 99 12.93 -4.14 3.58
C TYR A 99 12.44 -4.58 4.97
N PRO A 100 13.11 -4.14 6.05
CA PRO A 100 12.63 -4.37 7.41
C PRO A 100 11.19 -3.88 7.58
N GLU A 101 10.35 -4.69 8.20
CA GLU A 101 8.95 -4.32 8.46
C GLU A 101 8.86 -3.22 9.52
N TYR A 102 8.02 -2.23 9.25
CA TYR A 102 7.89 -1.03 10.09
C TYR A 102 7.58 -1.35 11.56
N GLU A 103 6.67 -2.28 11.81
CA GLU A 103 6.28 -2.65 13.18
C GLU A 103 7.42 -3.32 13.95
N SER A 104 8.25 -4.12 13.30
CA SER A 104 9.46 -4.68 13.91
C SER A 104 10.45 -3.57 14.30
N ILE A 105 10.68 -2.60 13.42
CA ILE A 105 11.58 -1.48 13.69
C ILE A 105 11.02 -0.59 14.81
N ARG A 106 9.72 -0.27 14.77
CA ARG A 106 9.06 0.53 15.81
C ARG A 106 9.19 -0.12 17.19
N ARG A 107 8.96 -1.42 17.28
CA ARG A 107 9.14 -2.19 18.52
C ARG A 107 10.58 -2.07 19.04
N ILE A 108 11.57 -2.29 18.18
CA ILE A 108 12.99 -2.18 18.53
C ILE A 108 13.32 -0.76 19.04
N CYS A 109 12.86 0.29 18.36
CA CYS A 109 13.07 1.67 18.79
C CYS A 109 12.54 1.91 20.20
N THR A 110 11.35 1.38 20.51
CA THR A 110 10.70 1.55 21.81
C THR A 110 11.44 0.76 22.90
N GLU A 111 11.79 -0.50 22.65
CA GLU A 111 12.39 -1.39 23.64
C GLU A 111 13.87 -1.07 23.92
N GLN A 112 14.61 -0.64 22.88
CA GLN A 112 16.05 -0.43 22.96
C GLN A 112 16.47 1.04 23.03
N SER A 113 15.53 1.98 22.95
CA SER A 113 15.77 3.42 22.93
C SER A 113 16.77 3.85 21.85
N VAL A 114 16.69 3.24 20.69
CA VAL A 114 17.48 3.58 19.50
C VAL A 114 16.62 4.31 18.47
N ASP A 115 17.25 5.13 17.64
CA ASP A 115 16.55 5.83 16.57
C ASP A 115 16.18 4.88 15.43
N PHE A 116 15.20 5.31 14.62
CA PHE A 116 14.64 4.50 13.55
C PHE A 116 15.68 4.09 12.49
N GLN A 117 16.57 5.00 12.10
CA GLN A 117 17.57 4.74 11.07
C GLN A 117 18.59 3.71 11.54
N THR A 118 19.03 3.81 12.78
CA THR A 118 19.95 2.86 13.40
C THR A 118 19.32 1.47 13.47
N ALA A 119 18.10 1.35 13.96
CA ALA A 119 17.37 0.08 14.03
C ALA A 119 17.14 -0.51 12.64
N TYR A 120 16.67 0.30 11.69
CA TYR A 120 16.40 -0.12 10.32
C TYR A 120 17.65 -0.64 9.62
N HIS A 121 18.75 0.11 9.71
CA HIS A 121 20.04 -0.28 9.12
C HIS A 121 20.55 -1.59 9.72
N HIS A 122 20.49 -1.73 11.04
CA HIS A 122 20.95 -2.94 11.73
C HIS A 122 20.19 -4.19 11.29
N VAL A 123 18.85 -4.11 11.26
CA VAL A 123 18.00 -5.23 10.81
C VAL A 123 18.27 -5.58 9.35
N ARG A 124 18.38 -4.56 8.49
CA ARG A 124 18.68 -4.76 7.07
C ARG A 124 20.02 -5.46 6.85
N MET A 125 21.06 -5.02 7.52
CA MET A 125 22.40 -5.64 7.44
C MET A 125 22.35 -7.11 7.86
N LYS A 126 21.63 -7.43 8.94
CA LYS A 126 21.45 -8.81 9.39
C LYS A 126 20.72 -9.69 8.37
N ALA A 127 19.71 -9.14 7.71
CA ALA A 127 19.01 -9.85 6.64
C ALA A 127 19.91 -10.11 5.42
N GLU A 128 20.77 -9.18 5.08
CA GLU A 128 21.77 -9.33 4.00
C GLU A 128 22.82 -10.39 4.32
N GLU A 129 23.34 -10.43 5.56
CA GLU A 129 24.31 -11.42 6.06
C GLU A 129 23.73 -12.84 6.09
N SER A 130 22.50 -13.01 6.55
CA SER A 130 21.82 -14.32 6.66
C SER A 130 21.72 -15.08 5.32
N ARG A 131 22.00 -14.41 4.23
CA ARG A 131 21.96 -14.95 2.86
C ARG A 131 23.27 -15.58 2.41
N GLN A 132 24.39 -15.29 3.09
CA GLN A 132 25.72 -15.78 2.68
C GLN A 132 26.05 -17.18 3.25
N ASN A 133 25.18 -17.70 4.09
CA ASN A 133 25.23 -19.06 4.63
C ASN A 133 24.09 -19.90 4.05
#